data_fc85876673a6b7f8db85b0bc9670f8e5
#
_entry.id   fc85876673a6b7f8db85b0bc9670f8e5
#
_cell.length_a   1.000
_cell.length_b   1.000
_cell.length_c   1.000
_cell.angle_alpha   90.00
_cell.angle_beta   90.00
_cell.angle_gamma   90.00
#
_symmetry.space_group_name_H-M   'P 1'
#
loop_
_entity.id
_entity.type
_entity.pdbx_description
1 polymer ?
#
loop_
_entity_poly.entity_id
_entity_poly.type
_entity_poly.pdbx_seq_one_letter_code
_entity_poly.pdbx_strand_id
1 'polypeptide(L)'
;HYGCSIIHNLQGNLEKGFKKYEWRLKMKELKIKPPRKTFTWDGSKSLIGKRFAVYEEQGLGDIIQFCRYLILLKQKGAEITFKVNKKMHALLKTLDEAILLVDNDPDENDIDFEIALMSLPHLLNTNLNTIPSMGSYLYADPDKIVSWSKRFKKPSFKIGICWQGSKNKIDVGRSFDLSLFKDISRLTNVELISLHKGEGENQIKNINFDLTVLGNDFDRGEDAFVDTAAVMANCNLIITSDTAIAHLAGALGCPTWVVLKKVPDWRWMLDRNDSPWYPKMKLFRQKKRNDWGEVFEIIKKDLLSLIKSKEN
;
A
#
# COMPACT_ATOMS: atom_id res chain seq x y z
N HIS A 1 19.48 0.78 17.24
CA HIS A 1 18.36 1.76 17.23
C HIS A 1 17.31 1.42 16.17
N TYR A 2 17.71 1.19 14.90
CA TYR A 2 16.75 0.87 13.83
C TYR A 2 15.94 -0.41 14.12
N GLY A 3 16.58 -1.52 14.53
CA GLY A 3 15.86 -2.73 14.92
C GLY A 3 14.87 -2.51 16.06
N CYS A 4 15.23 -1.65 17.05
CA CYS A 4 14.30 -1.27 18.13
C CYS A 4 13.09 -0.48 17.60
N SER A 5 13.25 0.31 16.52
CA SER A 5 12.14 1.04 15.92
C SER A 5 11.08 0.11 15.35
N ILE A 6 11.53 -0.95 14.67
CA ILE A 6 10.64 -1.98 14.10
C ILE A 6 9.83 -2.65 15.21
N ILE A 7 10.48 -3.00 16.35
CA ILE A 7 9.79 -3.62 17.49
C ILE A 7 8.75 -2.65 18.09
N HIS A 8 9.12 -1.39 18.32
CA HIS A 8 8.17 -0.40 18.86
C HIS A 8 6.96 -0.19 17.94
N ASN A 9 7.18 -0.04 16.63
CA ASN A 9 6.09 0.12 15.67
C ASN A 9 5.22 -1.14 15.62
N LEU A 10 5.83 -2.33 15.62
CA LEU A 10 5.12 -3.61 15.63
C LEU A 10 4.22 -3.77 16.87
N GLN A 11 4.63 -3.20 18.02
CA GLN A 11 3.86 -3.16 19.27
C GLN A 11 2.86 -1.99 19.35
N GLY A 12 2.76 -1.14 18.32
CA GLY A 12 1.89 0.04 18.30
C GLY A 12 2.45 1.27 19.03
N ASN A 13 3.68 1.23 19.53
CA ASN A 13 4.36 2.38 20.16
C ASN A 13 4.95 3.31 19.08
N LEU A 14 4.08 3.88 18.24
CA LEU A 14 4.48 4.58 17.01
C LEU A 14 5.36 5.81 17.28
N GLU A 15 5.09 6.60 18.32
CA GLU A 15 5.92 7.78 18.65
C GLU A 15 7.38 7.39 18.91
N LYS A 16 7.59 6.40 19.77
CA LYS A 16 8.94 5.89 20.03
C LYS A 16 9.53 5.18 18.83
N GLY A 17 8.69 4.47 18.09
CA GLY A 17 9.06 3.75 16.88
C GLY A 17 9.56 4.69 15.82
N PHE A 18 8.79 5.68 15.40
CA PHE A 18 9.18 6.63 14.37
C PHE A 18 10.37 7.49 14.76
N LYS A 19 10.47 7.92 16.02
CA LYS A 19 11.67 8.60 16.51
C LYS A 19 12.94 7.78 16.33
N LYS A 20 12.89 6.48 16.62
CA LYS A 20 14.03 5.58 16.41
C LYS A 20 14.20 5.18 14.94
N TYR A 21 13.16 5.27 14.12
CA TYR A 21 13.20 4.97 12.70
C TYR A 21 14.07 5.95 11.91
N GLU A 22 14.29 7.16 12.43
CA GLU A 22 15.23 8.15 11.85
C GLU A 22 16.68 7.63 11.75
N TRP A 23 17.06 6.61 12.52
CA TRP A 23 18.36 5.95 12.36
C TRP A 23 18.56 5.28 11.01
N ARG A 24 17.47 5.01 10.24
CA ARG A 24 17.55 4.51 8.87
C ARG A 24 18.35 5.43 7.95
N LEU A 25 18.29 6.75 8.17
CA LEU A 25 19.04 7.75 7.41
C LEU A 25 20.57 7.64 7.58
N LYS A 26 21.00 6.92 8.61
CA LYS A 26 22.43 6.66 8.87
C LYS A 26 22.89 5.28 8.36
N MET A 27 21.95 4.47 7.84
CA MET A 27 22.24 3.12 7.35
C MET A 27 22.60 3.16 5.87
N LYS A 28 23.88 2.95 5.56
CA LYS A 28 24.39 2.97 4.17
C LYS A 28 23.72 1.91 3.28
N GLU A 29 23.32 0.78 3.87
CA GLU A 29 22.69 -0.35 3.18
C GLU A 29 21.33 0.01 2.59
N LEU A 30 20.60 0.97 3.19
CA LEU A 30 19.30 1.41 2.72
C LEU A 30 19.38 2.44 1.60
N LYS A 31 20.57 3.00 1.31
CA LYS A 31 20.82 3.96 0.23
C LYS A 31 19.85 5.15 0.22
N ILE A 32 19.33 5.54 1.38
CA ILE A 32 18.44 6.68 1.53
C ILE A 32 19.29 7.95 1.49
N LYS A 33 18.91 8.92 0.65
CA LYS A 33 19.53 10.24 0.63
C LYS A 33 19.02 11.03 1.85
N PRO A 34 19.87 11.35 2.84
CA PRO A 34 19.42 12.18 3.95
C PRO A 34 19.21 13.61 3.47
N PRO A 35 18.25 14.34 4.07
CA PRO A 35 18.07 15.77 3.83
C PRO A 35 19.33 16.55 4.15
N ARG A 36 19.61 17.62 3.41
CA ARG A 36 20.70 18.54 3.71
C ARG A 36 20.45 19.25 5.04
N LYS A 37 21.41 19.27 5.93
CA LYS A 37 21.26 19.84 7.28
C LYS A 37 20.73 21.26 7.29
N THR A 38 21.12 22.07 6.31
CA THR A 38 20.73 23.49 6.18
C THR A 38 19.24 23.69 5.94
N PHE A 39 18.58 22.73 5.28
CA PHE A 39 17.18 22.79 4.89
C PHE A 39 16.26 21.86 5.69
N THR A 40 16.81 21.10 6.65
CA THR A 40 16.00 20.14 7.41
C THR A 40 14.96 20.85 8.29
N TRP A 41 13.69 20.49 8.10
CA TRP A 41 12.61 20.90 8.98
C TRP A 41 12.63 20.06 10.28
N ASP A 42 12.50 20.72 11.42
CA ASP A 42 12.55 20.11 12.75
C ASP A 42 11.16 19.86 13.37
N GLY A 43 10.09 20.15 12.63
CA GLY A 43 8.71 20.01 13.09
C GLY A 43 8.16 21.23 13.82
N SER A 44 8.99 22.22 14.20
CA SER A 44 8.59 23.39 15.01
C SER A 44 8.29 24.64 14.20
N LYS A 45 8.99 24.82 13.07
CA LYS A 45 8.86 26.02 12.24
C LYS A 45 7.56 26.04 11.46
N SER A 46 6.95 27.22 11.31
CA SER A 46 5.77 27.42 10.46
C SER A 46 6.04 27.01 9.02
N LEU A 47 5.04 26.37 8.40
CA LEU A 47 5.09 25.96 6.99
C LEU A 47 4.34 26.91 6.06
N ILE A 48 3.67 27.95 6.59
CA ILE A 48 2.85 28.88 5.79
C ILE A 48 3.73 29.56 4.73
N GLY A 49 3.39 29.37 3.46
CA GLY A 49 4.11 29.91 2.31
C GLY A 49 5.54 29.40 2.15
N LYS A 50 5.87 28.24 2.76
CA LYS A 50 7.19 27.62 2.65
C LYS A 50 7.22 26.54 1.56
N ARG A 51 8.27 26.58 0.72
CA ARG A 51 8.53 25.61 -0.33
C ARG A 51 9.22 24.38 0.27
N PHE A 52 8.53 23.27 0.23
CA PHE A 52 8.91 22.03 0.94
C PHE A 52 9.20 20.91 -0.06
N ALA A 53 10.45 20.47 -0.14
CA ALA A 53 10.85 19.31 -0.94
C ALA A 53 10.75 18.03 -0.10
N VAL A 54 9.95 17.08 -0.57
CA VAL A 54 9.84 15.75 0.03
C VAL A 54 10.45 14.73 -0.91
N TYR A 55 11.25 13.81 -0.40
CA TYR A 55 11.94 12.79 -1.17
C TYR A 55 11.34 11.41 -0.90
N GLU A 56 11.05 10.67 -1.98
CA GLU A 56 10.68 9.26 -1.86
C GLU A 56 11.79 8.44 -1.23
N GLU A 57 11.42 7.36 -0.58
CA GLU A 57 12.36 6.37 -0.06
C GLU A 57 11.73 4.97 0.00
N GLN A 58 12.59 3.95 0.00
CA GLN A 58 12.23 2.54 0.09
C GLN A 58 11.39 2.05 -1.12
N GLY A 59 10.27 1.34 -0.89
CA GLY A 59 9.50 0.68 -1.94
C GLY A 59 8.24 1.44 -2.36
N LEU A 60 7.62 1.00 -3.46
CA LEU A 60 6.39 1.63 -3.98
C LEU A 60 5.23 1.59 -2.98
N GLY A 61 5.16 0.55 -2.15
CA GLY A 61 4.17 0.46 -1.07
C GLY A 61 4.36 1.54 -0.02
N ASP A 62 5.61 1.91 0.28
CA ASP A 62 5.94 2.98 1.23
C ASP A 62 5.53 4.34 0.67
N ILE A 63 5.79 4.60 -0.62
CA ILE A 63 5.36 5.81 -1.30
C ILE A 63 3.84 5.93 -1.23
N ILE A 64 3.10 4.88 -1.59
CA ILE A 64 1.62 4.86 -1.57
C ILE A 64 1.11 5.09 -0.15
N GLN A 65 1.68 4.43 0.86
CA GLN A 65 1.22 4.58 2.23
C GLN A 65 1.48 5.98 2.79
N PHE A 66 2.69 6.50 2.61
CA PHE A 66 3.13 7.71 3.31
C PHE A 66 2.88 9.01 2.53
N CYS A 67 2.55 8.98 1.24
CA CYS A 67 2.16 10.17 0.50
C CYS A 67 0.94 10.90 1.13
N ARG A 68 0.10 10.22 1.92
CA ARG A 68 -0.99 10.85 2.69
C ARG A 68 -0.53 11.97 3.61
N TYR A 69 0.72 11.92 4.08
CA TYR A 69 1.28 12.97 4.94
C TYR A 69 1.54 14.28 4.19
N LEU A 70 1.65 14.24 2.86
CA LEU A 70 1.77 15.46 2.04
C LEU A 70 0.51 16.32 2.17
N ILE A 71 -0.65 15.71 2.28
CA ILE A 71 -1.92 16.43 2.53
C ILE A 71 -1.85 17.20 3.86
N LEU A 72 -1.27 16.61 4.92
CA LEU A 72 -1.12 17.28 6.20
C LEU A 72 -0.14 18.46 6.14
N LEU A 73 0.96 18.34 5.39
CA LEU A 73 1.89 19.45 5.16
C LEU A 73 1.21 20.58 4.41
N LYS A 74 0.43 20.26 3.37
CA LYS A 74 -0.34 21.23 2.61
C LYS A 74 -1.37 21.96 3.48
N GLN A 75 -2.10 21.22 4.33
CA GLN A 75 -3.04 21.81 5.29
C GLN A 75 -2.38 22.75 6.29
N LYS A 76 -1.07 22.60 6.55
CA LYS A 76 -0.24 23.50 7.34
C LYS A 76 0.32 24.69 6.53
N GLY A 77 -0.07 24.82 5.26
CA GLY A 77 0.30 25.93 4.38
C GLY A 77 1.59 25.77 3.59
N ALA A 78 2.16 24.54 3.51
CA ALA A 78 3.35 24.28 2.70
C ALA A 78 3.01 24.22 1.21
N GLU A 79 3.89 24.75 0.38
CA GLU A 79 3.97 24.49 -1.06
C GLU A 79 4.87 23.26 -1.27
N ILE A 80 4.32 22.18 -1.87
CA ILE A 80 5.01 20.89 -1.85
C ILE A 80 5.54 20.53 -3.23
N THR A 81 6.83 20.26 -3.30
CA THR A 81 7.48 19.53 -4.38
C THR A 81 7.82 18.12 -3.90
N PHE A 82 7.22 17.10 -4.52
CA PHE A 82 7.49 15.71 -4.19
C PHE A 82 8.38 15.07 -5.25
N LYS A 83 9.62 14.81 -4.88
CA LYS A 83 10.58 14.11 -5.73
C LYS A 83 10.33 12.62 -5.63
N VAL A 84 9.80 12.06 -6.71
CA VAL A 84 9.35 10.68 -6.80
C VAL A 84 9.56 10.14 -8.22
N ASN A 85 9.79 8.84 -8.34
CA ASN A 85 9.99 8.18 -9.63
C ASN A 85 8.82 8.47 -10.58
N LYS A 86 9.13 8.86 -11.82
CA LYS A 86 8.17 9.27 -12.85
C LYS A 86 7.02 8.27 -13.04
N LYS A 87 7.28 6.98 -12.90
CA LYS A 87 6.24 5.93 -13.03
C LYS A 87 5.10 6.05 -12.00
N MET A 88 5.30 6.77 -10.89
CA MET A 88 4.27 7.00 -9.86
C MET A 88 3.47 8.28 -10.10
N HIS A 89 3.90 9.13 -11.04
CA HIS A 89 3.29 10.45 -11.22
C HIS A 89 1.81 10.38 -11.58
N ALA A 90 1.42 9.50 -12.51
CA ALA A 90 0.03 9.38 -12.93
C ALA A 90 -0.91 9.01 -11.77
N LEU A 91 -0.50 8.07 -10.92
CA LEU A 91 -1.25 7.70 -9.72
C LEU A 91 -1.24 8.84 -8.68
N LEU A 92 -0.08 9.43 -8.40
CA LEU A 92 0.07 10.42 -7.33
C LEU A 92 -0.55 11.78 -7.66
N LYS A 93 -0.74 12.14 -8.93
CA LYS A 93 -1.52 13.31 -9.32
C LYS A 93 -2.93 13.29 -8.77
N THR A 94 -3.49 12.10 -8.51
CA THR A 94 -4.82 11.96 -7.92
C THR A 94 -4.85 12.29 -6.43
N LEU A 95 -3.71 12.41 -5.76
CA LEU A 95 -3.62 12.78 -4.35
C LEU A 95 -4.04 14.25 -4.13
N ASP A 96 -3.42 15.15 -4.87
CA ASP A 96 -3.73 16.59 -4.90
C ASP A 96 -2.96 17.23 -6.07
N GLU A 97 -3.67 17.90 -6.96
CA GLU A 97 -3.09 18.52 -8.17
C GLU A 97 -2.11 19.67 -7.87
N ALA A 98 -2.20 20.28 -6.69
CA ALA A 98 -1.28 21.34 -6.29
C ALA A 98 0.05 20.84 -5.72
N ILE A 99 0.25 19.52 -5.62
CA ILE A 99 1.55 18.92 -5.29
C ILE A 99 2.37 18.79 -6.58
N LEU A 100 3.49 19.51 -6.65
CA LEU A 100 4.39 19.39 -7.79
C LEU A 100 5.17 18.08 -7.73
N LEU A 101 4.96 17.19 -8.70
CA LEU A 101 5.70 15.93 -8.82
C LEU A 101 6.89 16.12 -9.75
N VAL A 102 8.09 15.76 -9.28
CA VAL A 102 9.34 15.84 -10.05
C VAL A 102 10.13 14.53 -9.94
N ASP A 103 10.91 14.19 -10.95
CA ASP A 103 11.80 13.02 -10.96
C ASP A 103 13.29 13.38 -10.72
N ASN A 104 13.61 14.67 -10.84
CA ASN A 104 14.93 15.21 -10.51
C ASN A 104 14.92 15.94 -9.17
N ASP A 105 16.11 16.12 -8.58
CA ASP A 105 16.24 16.91 -7.37
C ASP A 105 15.88 18.39 -7.65
N PRO A 106 15.04 19.01 -6.83
CA PRO A 106 14.72 20.43 -6.97
C PRO A 106 15.95 21.32 -6.71
N ASP A 107 15.99 22.49 -7.34
CA ASP A 107 17.05 23.49 -7.10
C ASP A 107 17.04 23.97 -5.64
N GLU A 108 18.22 24.23 -5.08
CA GLU A 108 18.34 24.71 -3.70
C GLU A 108 17.69 26.09 -3.48
N ASN A 109 17.66 26.92 -4.53
CA ASN A 109 17.00 28.22 -4.49
C ASN A 109 15.48 28.15 -4.50
N ASP A 110 14.92 26.97 -4.84
CA ASP A 110 13.47 26.76 -4.95
C ASP A 110 12.88 26.05 -3.73
N ILE A 111 13.67 25.83 -2.67
CA ILE A 111 13.24 25.13 -1.46
C ILE A 111 13.62 25.90 -0.19
N ASP A 112 12.73 25.89 0.78
CA ASP A 112 13.00 26.39 2.14
C ASP A 112 13.30 25.23 3.11
N PHE A 113 12.67 24.08 2.88
CA PHE A 113 12.86 22.84 3.66
C PHE A 113 12.89 21.60 2.78
N GLU A 114 13.59 20.58 3.25
CA GLU A 114 13.57 19.26 2.64
C GLU A 114 13.50 18.13 3.68
N ILE A 115 12.87 17.02 3.31
CA ILE A 115 12.70 15.86 4.18
C ILE A 115 12.52 14.57 3.40
N ALA A 116 12.96 13.46 4.00
CA ALA A 116 12.61 12.12 3.54
C ALA A 116 11.16 11.78 3.93
N LEU A 117 10.40 11.17 3.02
CA LEU A 117 8.95 10.91 3.18
C LEU A 117 8.60 10.21 4.49
N MET A 118 9.36 9.18 4.86
CA MET A 118 9.08 8.41 6.07
C MET A 118 9.60 9.04 7.36
N SER A 119 10.11 10.27 7.33
CA SER A 119 10.37 11.09 8.52
C SER A 119 9.14 11.91 8.94
N LEU A 120 8.18 12.10 8.04
CA LEU A 120 6.95 12.85 8.31
C LEU A 120 6.15 12.30 9.50
N PRO A 121 5.97 10.97 9.66
CA PRO A 121 5.28 10.44 10.84
C PRO A 121 5.92 10.87 12.16
N HIS A 122 7.25 10.92 12.24
CA HIS A 122 7.95 11.39 13.44
C HIS A 122 7.71 12.86 13.68
N LEU A 123 7.93 13.70 12.68
CA LEU A 123 7.84 15.16 12.81
C LEU A 123 6.41 15.67 13.00
N LEU A 124 5.43 14.91 12.56
CA LEU A 124 4.01 15.18 12.78
C LEU A 124 3.43 14.44 14.00
N ASN A 125 4.29 13.91 14.87
CA ASN A 125 3.93 13.25 16.13
C ASN A 125 2.87 12.16 15.98
N THR A 126 3.02 11.31 14.96
CA THR A 126 2.07 10.24 14.67
C THR A 126 2.06 9.19 15.78
N ASN A 127 0.87 8.93 16.30
CA ASN A 127 0.55 7.83 17.19
C ASN A 127 -0.74 7.14 16.71
N LEU A 128 -1.22 6.11 17.41
CA LEU A 128 -2.40 5.36 16.98
C LEU A 128 -3.66 6.21 16.82
N ASN A 129 -3.78 7.31 17.57
CA ASN A 129 -4.93 8.21 17.53
C ASN A 129 -4.80 9.31 16.48
N THR A 130 -3.56 9.58 16.02
CA THR A 130 -3.26 10.67 15.08
C THR A 130 -2.79 10.19 13.71
N ILE A 131 -2.83 8.88 13.45
CA ILE A 131 -2.63 8.34 12.10
C ILE A 131 -3.64 9.04 11.16
N PRO A 132 -3.19 9.62 10.02
CA PRO A 132 -4.10 10.21 9.05
C PRO A 132 -4.86 9.10 8.31
N SER A 133 -5.86 8.51 9.01
CA SER A 133 -6.69 7.41 8.52
C SER A 133 -7.85 7.96 7.72
N MET A 134 -7.60 8.26 6.44
CA MET A 134 -8.62 8.70 5.50
C MET A 134 -9.33 7.50 4.87
N GLY A 135 -10.57 7.67 4.43
CA GLY A 135 -11.33 6.63 3.71
C GLY A 135 -10.68 6.26 2.37
N SER A 136 -10.32 7.29 1.60
CA SER A 136 -9.51 7.21 0.38
C SER A 136 -8.71 8.50 0.21
N TYR A 137 -7.55 8.42 -0.42
CA TYR A 137 -6.70 9.57 -0.73
C TYR A 137 -6.00 9.45 -2.09
N LEU A 138 -6.09 8.31 -2.74
CA LEU A 138 -5.76 8.11 -4.14
C LEU A 138 -7.01 7.63 -4.89
N TYR A 139 -7.07 7.90 -6.18
CA TYR A 139 -8.26 7.61 -6.99
C TYR A 139 -7.85 6.94 -8.31
N ALA A 140 -8.72 6.08 -8.79
CA ALA A 140 -8.57 5.47 -10.10
C ALA A 140 -9.17 6.37 -11.20
N ASP A 141 -8.58 6.30 -12.38
CA ASP A 141 -9.08 6.98 -13.59
C ASP A 141 -10.47 6.45 -13.97
N PRO A 142 -11.51 7.31 -14.06
CA PRO A 142 -12.88 6.90 -14.38
C PRO A 142 -13.02 6.19 -15.73
N ASP A 143 -12.30 6.66 -16.76
CA ASP A 143 -12.38 6.07 -18.11
C ASP A 143 -11.78 4.67 -18.12
N LYS A 144 -10.68 4.47 -17.38
CA LYS A 144 -10.08 3.16 -17.19
C LYS A 144 -10.98 2.22 -16.38
N ILE A 145 -11.68 2.71 -15.35
CA ILE A 145 -12.67 1.91 -14.60
C ILE A 145 -13.72 1.37 -15.57
N VAL A 146 -14.30 2.22 -16.40
CA VAL A 146 -15.31 1.83 -17.40
C VAL A 146 -14.72 0.85 -18.43
N SER A 147 -13.51 1.11 -18.92
CA SER A 147 -12.86 0.25 -19.90
C SER A 147 -12.61 -1.17 -19.34
N TRP A 148 -12.03 -1.27 -18.15
CA TRP A 148 -11.75 -2.56 -17.50
C TRP A 148 -13.01 -3.30 -17.10
N SER A 149 -14.10 -2.62 -16.72
CA SER A 149 -15.38 -3.24 -16.35
C SER A 149 -15.96 -4.15 -17.43
N LYS A 150 -15.68 -3.88 -18.71
CA LYS A 150 -16.17 -4.64 -19.86
C LYS A 150 -15.56 -6.06 -19.96
N ARG A 151 -14.46 -6.32 -19.23
CA ARG A 151 -13.74 -7.59 -19.26
C ARG A 151 -14.20 -8.59 -18.20
N PHE A 152 -15.06 -8.16 -17.27
CA PHE A 152 -15.48 -8.98 -16.13
C PHE A 152 -16.83 -9.62 -16.34
N LYS A 153 -17.01 -10.82 -15.78
CA LYS A 153 -18.28 -11.56 -15.80
C LYS A 153 -19.39 -10.76 -15.08
N LYS A 154 -20.61 -10.84 -15.58
CA LYS A 154 -21.80 -10.24 -14.97
C LYS A 154 -22.93 -11.26 -14.92
N PRO A 155 -23.66 -11.40 -13.78
CA PRO A 155 -23.33 -10.87 -12.45
C PRO A 155 -22.25 -11.71 -11.76
N SER A 156 -21.37 -11.08 -10.98
CA SER A 156 -20.40 -11.81 -10.16
C SER A 156 -19.94 -10.97 -8.96
N PHE A 157 -19.55 -11.63 -7.87
CA PHE A 157 -18.81 -11.04 -6.76
C PHE A 157 -17.31 -11.07 -7.11
N LYS A 158 -16.77 -9.94 -7.47
CA LYS A 158 -15.41 -9.81 -7.98
C LYS A 158 -14.41 -9.68 -6.87
N ILE A 159 -13.40 -10.54 -6.87
CA ILE A 159 -12.31 -10.53 -5.89
C ILE A 159 -10.99 -10.35 -6.62
N GLY A 160 -10.35 -9.19 -6.43
CA GLY A 160 -8.98 -8.96 -6.89
C GLY A 160 -7.98 -9.68 -5.98
N ILE A 161 -7.09 -10.48 -6.54
CA ILE A 161 -6.14 -11.28 -5.75
C ILE A 161 -4.67 -11.01 -6.10
N CYS A 162 -3.81 -11.01 -5.06
CA CYS A 162 -2.36 -10.96 -5.23
C CYS A 162 -1.69 -11.83 -4.14
N TRP A 163 -0.89 -12.82 -4.55
CA TRP A 163 -0.40 -13.89 -3.66
C TRP A 163 1.08 -13.79 -3.33
N GLN A 164 1.84 -12.96 -4.06
CA GLN A 164 3.28 -12.87 -3.89
C GLN A 164 3.78 -11.45 -4.12
N GLY A 165 4.81 -11.04 -3.38
CA GLY A 165 5.62 -9.87 -3.64
C GLY A 165 6.91 -10.22 -4.39
N SER A 166 7.76 -9.21 -4.68
CA SER A 166 9.07 -9.45 -5.26
C SER A 166 9.95 -10.30 -4.33
N LYS A 167 10.67 -11.27 -4.90
CA LYS A 167 11.59 -12.18 -4.19
C LYS A 167 12.91 -11.50 -3.86
N ASN A 168 12.88 -10.45 -3.09
CA ASN A 168 14.07 -9.86 -2.52
C ASN A 168 14.26 -10.30 -1.06
N LYS A 169 15.30 -9.80 -0.38
CA LYS A 169 15.61 -10.16 1.02
C LYS A 169 14.47 -9.92 2.00
N ILE A 170 13.42 -9.19 1.61
CA ILE A 170 12.26 -8.83 2.45
C ILE A 170 11.14 -9.87 2.35
N ASP A 171 11.10 -10.69 1.28
CA ASP A 171 10.03 -11.69 1.07
C ASP A 171 10.19 -12.96 1.93
N VAL A 172 10.59 -12.82 3.17
CA VAL A 172 10.71 -14.01 4.04
C VAL A 172 9.32 -14.40 4.57
N GLY A 173 8.66 -15.33 3.85
CA GLY A 173 7.42 -15.97 4.28
C GLY A 173 6.17 -15.09 4.28
N ARG A 174 6.13 -13.99 3.50
CA ARG A 174 4.93 -13.16 3.31
C ARG A 174 4.09 -13.59 2.11
N SER A 175 4.71 -14.27 1.15
CA SER A 175 4.04 -14.85 -0.02
C SER A 175 3.48 -16.22 0.28
N PHE A 176 2.42 -16.60 -0.41
CA PHE A 176 1.76 -17.89 -0.31
C PHE A 176 1.42 -18.43 -1.70
N ASP A 177 1.04 -19.70 -1.78
CA ASP A 177 0.75 -20.36 -3.06
C ASP A 177 -0.62 -19.97 -3.61
N LEU A 178 -0.69 -19.70 -4.93
CA LEU A 178 -1.94 -19.35 -5.62
C LEU A 178 -3.00 -20.45 -5.50
N SER A 179 -2.59 -21.73 -5.40
CA SER A 179 -3.51 -22.87 -5.26
C SER A 179 -4.43 -22.80 -4.04
N LEU A 180 -4.05 -22.00 -3.02
CA LEU A 180 -4.89 -21.77 -1.83
C LEU A 180 -6.23 -21.09 -2.15
N PHE A 181 -6.34 -20.41 -3.29
CA PHE A 181 -7.61 -19.82 -3.74
C PHE A 181 -8.57 -20.83 -4.39
N LYS A 182 -8.17 -22.09 -4.57
CA LYS A 182 -8.97 -23.12 -5.24
C LYS A 182 -10.39 -23.26 -4.70
N ASP A 183 -10.53 -23.28 -3.37
CA ASP A 183 -11.86 -23.45 -2.76
C ASP A 183 -12.72 -22.18 -2.82
N ILE A 184 -12.08 -21.02 -2.83
CA ILE A 184 -12.74 -19.74 -3.02
C ILE A 184 -13.25 -19.60 -4.46
N SER A 185 -12.48 -20.04 -5.45
CA SER A 185 -12.88 -20.00 -6.87
C SER A 185 -14.12 -20.83 -7.20
N ARG A 186 -14.44 -21.83 -6.34
CA ARG A 186 -15.61 -22.71 -6.49
C ARG A 186 -16.90 -22.17 -5.88
N LEU A 187 -16.83 -21.02 -5.20
CA LEU A 187 -18.01 -20.40 -4.64
C LEU A 187 -18.91 -19.85 -5.76
N THR A 188 -20.20 -20.05 -5.62
CA THR A 188 -21.18 -19.60 -6.61
C THR A 188 -21.11 -18.08 -6.77
N ASN A 189 -21.17 -17.60 -8.01
CA ASN A 189 -21.11 -16.18 -8.38
C ASN A 189 -19.82 -15.45 -7.97
N VAL A 190 -18.74 -16.13 -7.65
CA VAL A 190 -17.43 -15.53 -7.40
C VAL A 190 -16.60 -15.50 -8.68
N GLU A 191 -15.96 -14.38 -8.95
CA GLU A 191 -14.95 -14.21 -9.99
C GLU A 191 -13.63 -13.76 -9.36
N LEU A 192 -12.58 -14.59 -9.49
CA LEU A 192 -11.22 -14.21 -9.10
C LEU A 192 -10.54 -13.46 -10.24
N ILE A 193 -9.93 -12.30 -9.92
CA ILE A 193 -9.23 -11.44 -10.87
C ILE A 193 -7.79 -11.28 -10.41
N SER A 194 -6.84 -11.64 -11.26
CA SER A 194 -5.40 -11.49 -10.94
C SER A 194 -4.98 -10.03 -11.00
N LEU A 195 -4.59 -9.48 -9.84
CA LEU A 195 -3.89 -8.19 -9.73
C LEU A 195 -2.37 -8.39 -9.68
N HIS A 196 -1.93 -9.65 -9.79
CA HIS A 196 -0.54 -10.02 -9.66
C HIS A 196 0.21 -9.74 -10.97
N LYS A 197 1.43 -9.19 -10.84
CA LYS A 197 2.32 -8.92 -11.97
C LYS A 197 3.77 -9.21 -11.59
N GLY A 198 4.48 -9.91 -12.47
CA GLY A 198 5.90 -10.21 -12.32
C GLY A 198 6.19 -11.56 -11.66
N GLU A 199 7.10 -11.56 -10.69
CA GLU A 199 7.53 -12.81 -10.03
C GLU A 199 6.36 -13.53 -9.35
N GLY A 200 6.11 -14.79 -9.73
CA GLY A 200 5.00 -15.60 -9.23
C GLY A 200 3.86 -15.79 -10.23
N GLU A 201 3.84 -15.09 -11.37
CA GLU A 201 2.87 -15.31 -12.45
C GLU A 201 2.94 -16.72 -13.04
N ASN A 202 4.11 -17.35 -12.99
CA ASN A 202 4.27 -18.74 -13.44
C ASN A 202 3.36 -19.73 -12.70
N GLN A 203 2.89 -19.42 -11.50
CA GLN A 203 1.93 -20.25 -10.76
C GLN A 203 0.57 -20.35 -11.48
N ILE A 204 0.20 -19.37 -12.29
CA ILE A 204 -1.06 -19.35 -13.06
C ILE A 204 -1.14 -20.56 -14.00
N LYS A 205 -0.01 -21.02 -14.54
CA LYS A 205 0.05 -22.17 -15.44
C LYS A 205 -0.25 -23.50 -14.75
N ASN A 206 -0.14 -23.55 -13.43
CA ASN A 206 -0.24 -24.78 -12.63
C ASN A 206 -1.56 -24.91 -11.85
N ILE A 207 -2.46 -23.93 -11.95
CA ILE A 207 -3.77 -23.99 -11.29
C ILE A 207 -4.79 -24.74 -12.16
N ASN A 208 -5.77 -25.33 -11.50
CA ASN A 208 -6.90 -26.04 -12.13
C ASN A 208 -8.25 -25.43 -11.72
N PHE A 209 -8.33 -24.12 -11.64
CA PHE A 209 -9.54 -23.36 -11.35
C PHE A 209 -9.57 -22.06 -12.16
N ASP A 210 -10.75 -21.47 -12.28
CA ASP A 210 -10.97 -20.23 -13.05
C ASP A 210 -10.32 -19.04 -12.38
N LEU A 211 -9.51 -18.31 -13.15
CA LEU A 211 -8.88 -17.04 -12.78
C LEU A 211 -8.91 -16.10 -13.98
N THR A 212 -9.51 -14.95 -13.84
CA THR A 212 -9.48 -13.88 -14.84
C THR A 212 -8.10 -13.24 -14.84
N VAL A 213 -7.33 -13.45 -15.92
CA VAL A 213 -6.01 -12.84 -16.15
C VAL A 213 -6.18 -11.66 -17.10
N LEU A 214 -5.62 -10.51 -16.76
CA LEU A 214 -5.92 -9.23 -17.40
C LEU A 214 -5.20 -9.01 -18.76
N GLY A 215 -4.23 -9.87 -19.07
CA GLY A 215 -3.50 -9.80 -20.33
C GLY A 215 -2.28 -8.87 -20.31
N ASN A 216 -1.64 -8.75 -21.49
CA ASN A 216 -0.35 -8.04 -21.63
C ASN A 216 -0.46 -6.52 -21.59
N ASP A 217 -1.66 -5.98 -21.70
CA ASP A 217 -1.93 -4.54 -21.67
C ASP A 217 -2.17 -4.00 -20.24
N PHE A 218 -2.31 -4.89 -19.27
CA PHE A 218 -2.48 -4.53 -17.86
C PHE A 218 -1.19 -3.94 -17.28
N ASP A 219 -1.26 -2.71 -16.77
CA ASP A 219 -0.10 -1.91 -16.30
C ASP A 219 1.09 -2.00 -17.27
N ARG A 220 0.80 -1.94 -18.56
CA ARG A 220 1.80 -1.90 -19.62
C ARG A 220 2.20 -0.47 -19.87
N GLY A 221 3.44 -0.14 -19.64
CA GLY A 221 3.92 1.21 -19.91
C GLY A 221 4.74 1.77 -18.75
N GLU A 222 4.88 3.09 -18.76
CA GLU A 222 5.70 3.81 -17.79
C GLU A 222 4.95 4.09 -16.48
N ASP A 223 3.60 4.03 -16.48
CA ASP A 223 2.77 4.38 -15.33
C ASP A 223 2.45 3.15 -14.47
N ALA A 224 2.95 3.14 -13.24
CA ALA A 224 2.69 2.04 -12.31
C ALA A 224 1.31 2.19 -11.66
N PHE A 225 0.61 1.06 -11.52
CA PHE A 225 -0.64 0.91 -10.77
C PHE A 225 -1.86 1.64 -11.30
N VAL A 226 -1.82 2.29 -12.45
CA VAL A 226 -2.97 3.05 -12.98
C VAL A 226 -4.08 2.09 -13.39
N ASP A 227 -3.75 1.03 -14.14
CA ASP A 227 -4.72 -0.01 -14.50
C ASP A 227 -5.10 -0.86 -13.27
N THR A 228 -4.13 -1.17 -12.40
CA THR A 228 -4.40 -1.87 -11.13
C THR A 228 -5.43 -1.12 -10.30
N ALA A 229 -5.32 0.20 -10.16
CA ALA A 229 -6.30 1.02 -9.43
C ALA A 229 -7.69 0.94 -10.06
N ALA A 230 -7.79 1.02 -11.40
CA ALA A 230 -9.05 0.93 -12.13
C ALA A 230 -9.70 -0.46 -12.01
N VAL A 231 -8.91 -1.53 -12.04
CA VAL A 231 -9.40 -2.90 -11.81
C VAL A 231 -9.88 -3.09 -10.37
N MET A 232 -9.13 -2.58 -9.38
CA MET A 232 -9.53 -2.62 -7.96
C MET A 232 -10.85 -1.89 -7.72
N ALA A 233 -11.09 -0.77 -8.38
CA ALA A 233 -12.36 -0.02 -8.29
C ALA A 233 -13.57 -0.83 -8.83
N ASN A 234 -13.34 -1.82 -9.67
CA ASN A 234 -14.37 -2.74 -10.16
C ASN A 234 -14.55 -3.99 -9.25
N CYS A 235 -13.69 -4.18 -8.23
CA CYS A 235 -13.75 -5.33 -7.34
C CYS A 235 -14.63 -5.05 -6.13
N ASN A 236 -15.34 -6.09 -5.65
CA ASN A 236 -16.11 -6.04 -4.41
C ASN A 236 -15.20 -6.24 -3.18
N LEU A 237 -14.07 -6.90 -3.37
CA LEU A 237 -13.09 -7.23 -2.33
C LEU A 237 -11.70 -7.40 -2.96
N ILE A 238 -10.67 -7.01 -2.23
CA ILE A 238 -9.27 -7.34 -2.56
C ILE A 238 -8.74 -8.31 -1.50
N ILE A 239 -8.13 -9.44 -1.92
CA ILE A 239 -7.44 -10.37 -1.02
C ILE A 239 -5.98 -10.44 -1.46
N THR A 240 -5.06 -10.00 -0.61
CA THR A 240 -3.66 -9.84 -1.00
C THR A 240 -2.69 -10.24 0.11
N SER A 241 -1.52 -10.70 -0.28
CA SER A 241 -0.35 -10.76 0.61
C SER A 241 0.12 -9.35 0.99
N ASP A 242 1.06 -9.26 1.93
CA ASP A 242 1.69 -8.00 2.37
C ASP A 242 2.58 -7.42 1.26
N THR A 243 1.99 -6.63 0.36
CA THR A 243 2.64 -6.05 -0.82
C THR A 243 2.13 -4.62 -1.07
N ALA A 244 2.69 -3.94 -2.08
CA ALA A 244 2.22 -2.64 -2.54
C ALA A 244 0.71 -2.66 -2.92
N ILE A 245 0.18 -3.80 -3.34
CA ILE A 245 -1.25 -4.00 -3.65
C ILE A 245 -2.13 -3.76 -2.42
N ALA A 246 -1.70 -4.19 -1.23
CA ALA A 246 -2.42 -3.91 0.02
C ALA A 246 -2.51 -2.40 0.29
N HIS A 247 -1.38 -1.70 0.12
CA HIS A 247 -1.32 -0.26 0.34
C HIS A 247 -2.13 0.53 -0.70
N LEU A 248 -2.10 0.10 -1.97
CA LEU A 248 -2.91 0.71 -3.03
C LEU A 248 -4.40 0.53 -2.76
N ALA A 249 -4.83 -0.69 -2.46
CA ALA A 249 -6.23 -0.98 -2.14
C ALA A 249 -6.73 -0.15 -0.95
N GLY A 250 -5.89 0.00 0.09
CA GLY A 250 -6.18 0.85 1.24
C GLY A 250 -6.24 2.34 0.88
N ALA A 251 -5.34 2.83 0.02
CA ALA A 251 -5.31 4.20 -0.45
C ALA A 251 -6.53 4.57 -1.31
N LEU A 252 -7.03 3.62 -2.09
CA LEU A 252 -8.25 3.74 -2.89
C LEU A 252 -9.53 3.57 -2.04
N GLY A 253 -9.42 3.18 -0.76
CA GLY A 253 -10.57 2.90 0.10
C GLY A 253 -11.35 1.64 -0.29
N CYS A 254 -10.73 0.68 -0.98
CA CYS A 254 -11.33 -0.59 -1.34
C CYS A 254 -11.46 -1.51 -0.10
N PRO A 255 -12.56 -2.29 0.03
CA PRO A 255 -12.62 -3.38 0.98
C PRO A 255 -11.47 -4.35 0.75
N THR A 256 -10.63 -4.59 1.76
CA THR A 256 -9.38 -5.34 1.58
C THR A 256 -9.13 -6.29 2.72
N TRP A 257 -8.78 -7.54 2.39
CA TRP A 257 -8.33 -8.56 3.31
C TRP A 257 -6.84 -8.82 3.07
N VAL A 258 -6.01 -8.53 4.07
CA VAL A 258 -4.57 -8.75 3.98
C VAL A 258 -4.20 -10.04 4.68
N VAL A 259 -3.54 -10.92 3.94
CA VAL A 259 -3.13 -12.25 4.40
C VAL A 259 -1.69 -12.14 4.90
N LEU A 260 -1.49 -12.38 6.20
CA LEU A 260 -0.26 -12.07 6.89
C LEU A 260 0.43 -13.31 7.47
N LYS A 261 1.75 -13.35 7.39
CA LYS A 261 2.57 -14.30 8.17
C LYS A 261 2.42 -14.06 9.67
N LYS A 262 2.81 -15.03 10.51
CA LYS A 262 2.66 -14.96 11.97
C LYS A 262 3.24 -13.68 12.60
N VAL A 263 4.45 -13.30 12.20
CA VAL A 263 5.07 -12.01 12.58
C VAL A 263 5.17 -11.17 11.31
N PRO A 264 4.23 -10.26 11.06
CA PRO A 264 4.15 -9.49 9.82
C PRO A 264 5.13 -8.32 9.81
N ASP A 265 5.06 -7.49 8.77
CA ASP A 265 5.66 -6.16 8.80
C ASP A 265 5.04 -5.31 9.93
N TRP A 266 5.81 -4.38 10.46
CA TRP A 266 5.44 -3.54 11.61
C TRP A 266 4.16 -2.72 11.38
N ARG A 267 3.81 -2.43 10.14
CA ARG A 267 2.60 -1.68 9.76
C ARG A 267 1.31 -2.37 10.20
N TRP A 268 1.34 -3.69 10.22
CA TRP A 268 0.19 -4.54 10.54
C TRP A 268 0.09 -4.89 12.02
N MET A 269 1.10 -4.55 12.83
CA MET A 269 1.18 -4.84 14.26
C MET A 269 0.97 -6.32 14.63
N LEU A 270 0.93 -6.69 15.90
CA LEU A 270 0.84 -8.10 16.33
C LEU A 270 -0.60 -8.54 16.63
N ASP A 271 -1.33 -7.77 17.44
CA ASP A 271 -2.51 -8.25 18.15
C ASP A 271 -3.81 -7.58 17.68
N ARG A 272 -3.95 -7.38 16.34
CA ARG A 272 -5.18 -6.80 15.78
C ARG A 272 -5.58 -7.43 14.47
N ASN A 273 -6.89 -7.43 14.20
CA ASN A 273 -7.49 -7.93 12.97
C ASN A 273 -7.97 -6.81 12.03
N ASP A 274 -7.77 -5.56 12.40
CA ASP A 274 -8.04 -4.34 11.64
C ASP A 274 -6.71 -3.60 11.37
N SER A 275 -6.76 -2.57 10.54
CA SER A 275 -5.60 -1.71 10.31
C SER A 275 -5.87 -0.29 10.79
N PRO A 276 -4.98 0.31 11.60
CA PRO A 276 -5.11 1.72 11.98
C PRO A 276 -4.83 2.67 10.81
N TRP A 277 -4.19 2.15 9.76
CA TRP A 277 -3.86 2.92 8.55
C TRP A 277 -5.01 2.99 7.53
N TYR A 278 -5.88 1.96 7.50
CA TYR A 278 -6.86 1.77 6.45
C TYR A 278 -8.18 1.25 7.02
N PRO A 279 -9.23 2.09 7.11
CA PRO A 279 -10.46 1.74 7.83
C PRO A 279 -11.23 0.53 7.29
N LYS A 280 -11.10 0.24 5.97
CA LYS A 280 -11.81 -0.88 5.32
C LYS A 280 -10.96 -2.15 5.20
N MET A 281 -9.91 -2.26 6.00
CA MET A 281 -8.97 -3.38 5.93
C MET A 281 -9.20 -4.36 7.05
N LYS A 282 -9.21 -5.67 6.72
CA LYS A 282 -9.25 -6.77 7.67
C LYS A 282 -7.99 -7.61 7.51
N LEU A 283 -7.39 -8.01 8.63
CA LEU A 283 -6.13 -8.72 8.68
C LEU A 283 -6.36 -10.19 9.03
N PHE A 284 -5.85 -11.10 8.20
CA PHE A 284 -5.87 -12.54 8.40
C PHE A 284 -4.45 -13.03 8.64
N ARG A 285 -4.16 -13.51 9.84
CA ARG A 285 -2.81 -13.80 10.31
C ARG A 285 -2.62 -15.27 10.60
N GLN A 286 -1.46 -15.83 10.19
CA GLN A 286 -1.04 -17.16 10.60
C GLN A 286 -0.93 -17.28 12.13
N LYS A 287 -1.53 -18.29 12.71
CA LYS A 287 -1.31 -18.67 14.12
C LYS A 287 -0.02 -19.47 14.27
N LYS A 288 0.28 -20.32 13.30
CA LYS A 288 1.53 -21.10 13.20
C LYS A 288 2.30 -20.68 11.95
N ARG A 289 3.63 -20.64 12.03
CA ARG A 289 4.47 -20.32 10.86
C ARG A 289 4.23 -21.32 9.75
N ASN A 290 4.13 -20.79 8.52
CA ASN A 290 3.90 -21.55 7.27
C ASN A 290 2.57 -22.31 7.20
N ASP A 291 1.66 -22.10 8.13
CA ASP A 291 0.30 -22.64 8.09
C ASP A 291 -0.64 -21.65 7.41
N TRP A 292 -0.66 -21.68 6.09
CA TRP A 292 -1.58 -20.88 5.28
C TRP A 292 -2.96 -21.54 5.14
N GLY A 293 -3.06 -22.87 5.29
CA GLY A 293 -4.31 -23.62 5.16
C GLY A 293 -5.36 -23.13 6.16
N GLU A 294 -5.03 -23.05 7.47
CA GLU A 294 -5.92 -22.52 8.50
C GLU A 294 -6.42 -21.10 8.16
N VAL A 295 -5.52 -20.24 7.65
CA VAL A 295 -5.86 -18.85 7.29
C VAL A 295 -6.89 -18.82 6.16
N PHE A 296 -6.72 -19.63 5.12
CA PHE A 296 -7.63 -19.67 3.98
C PHE A 296 -8.98 -20.32 4.30
N GLU A 297 -9.05 -21.25 5.24
CA GLU A 297 -10.33 -21.75 5.76
C GLU A 297 -11.12 -20.65 6.48
N ILE A 298 -10.45 -19.81 7.28
CA ILE A 298 -11.08 -18.66 7.94
C ILE A 298 -11.56 -17.64 6.89
N ILE A 299 -10.71 -17.32 5.90
CA ILE A 299 -11.05 -16.43 4.80
C ILE A 299 -12.29 -16.92 4.05
N LYS A 300 -12.34 -18.21 3.70
CA LYS A 300 -13.49 -18.83 3.01
C LYS A 300 -14.78 -18.68 3.82
N LYS A 301 -14.73 -18.99 5.12
CA LYS A 301 -15.89 -18.86 6.02
C LYS A 301 -16.42 -17.43 6.08
N ASP A 302 -15.51 -16.46 6.28
CA ASP A 302 -15.87 -15.05 6.36
C ASP A 302 -16.39 -14.51 5.03
N LEU A 303 -15.83 -14.99 3.91
CA LEU A 303 -16.29 -14.63 2.57
C LEU A 303 -17.73 -15.11 2.29
N LEU A 304 -18.06 -16.34 2.67
CA LEU A 304 -19.43 -16.86 2.57
C LEU A 304 -20.41 -16.00 3.35
N SER A 305 -20.02 -15.55 4.55
CA SER A 305 -20.85 -14.65 5.37
C SER A 305 -21.02 -13.28 4.71
N LEU A 306 -19.94 -12.74 4.13
CA LEU A 306 -19.95 -11.45 3.44
C LEU A 306 -20.83 -11.48 2.17
N ILE A 307 -20.74 -12.55 1.36
CA ILE A 307 -21.55 -12.68 0.14
C ILE A 307 -23.04 -12.74 0.51
N LYS A 308 -23.43 -13.60 1.48
CA LYS A 308 -24.81 -13.71 1.95
C LYS A 308 -25.38 -12.37 2.46
N SER A 309 -24.57 -11.56 3.13
CA SER A 309 -25.02 -10.26 3.65
C SER A 309 -25.27 -9.20 2.55
N LYS A 310 -24.77 -9.43 1.33
CA LYS A 310 -24.97 -8.53 0.18
C LYS A 310 -26.10 -9.00 -0.76
N GLU A 311 -26.59 -10.23 -0.60
CA GLU A 311 -27.70 -10.78 -1.36
C GLU A 311 -29.06 -10.46 -0.68
N ASN A 312 -29.03 -10.10 0.60
CA ASN A 312 -30.17 -9.60 1.38
C ASN A 312 -30.20 -8.06 1.39
#